data_d3a0cc20a5ddce85460b3763f65c7092
#
_entry.id   d3a0cc20a5ddce85460b3763f65c7092
#
_cell.length_a   1.000
_cell.length_b   1.000
_cell.length_c   1.000
_cell.angle_alpha   90.00
_cell.angle_beta   90.00
_cell.angle_gamma   90.00
#
_symmetry.space_group_name_H-M   'P 1'
#
loop_
_entity.id
_entity.type
_entity.pdbx_description
1 polymer ?
#
loop_
_entity_poly.entity_id
_entity_poly.type
_entity_poly.pdbx_seq_one_letter_code
_entity_poly.pdbx_strand_id
1 'polypeptide(L)'
;MNQWRIVALVGVLAAQPPASPSSRAHSLVTRGIVALHNFEYEDANEAFQQARTLDPTEALAYWGEAMTYNQTLWRNENVSAAREALGRLGPTPEARATKTSDPKARALLAALDALFGDGDAAARRGRYADAMARAHAQFPHDPDVASFYALALLGTVSRSLIGNMDAHDRALAGSETQRRVATILQRVLASHPNHPGALHYLIHDYDDPEHARLALGAARTYAKVATASSHAQHMPAHVFLQLGFWRDAARSDRAAYAASTEWVTRKQLGPAMRNYHALQWLQYELLQLGRYREAASLIDDLKWVVEAKGPLPLLSDWSSMRGRFVVETRRWNDLAGEGNFGNADDLFAIGVSTARTGALDRAEIVRKALAERATAEQEGDMRPAIAIMEREVAGLIALGGRRRDEAIAILRTAADAEVRLPAPLGLPQPVKPAPELLGEVLLEAGRPAEAQKAFDQALGRNANRSLSVLGLARAAVALGQPAAARRHYQQLLANFDRADADLPEVKEARAAAQGSPGRRP
;
A
#
# COMPACT_ATOMS: atom_id res chain seq x y z
N MET A 1 -60.32 -35.68 -33.19
CA MET A 1 -60.20 -34.22 -33.42
C MET A 1 -60.42 -33.53 -32.08
N ASN A 2 -59.38 -33.23 -31.31
CA ASN A 2 -59.44 -32.50 -30.08
C ASN A 2 -58.52 -31.29 -30.19
N GLN A 3 -59.12 -30.12 -30.32
CA GLN A 3 -58.39 -28.84 -30.35
C GLN A 3 -58.07 -28.41 -28.92
N TRP A 4 -56.80 -28.36 -28.57
CA TRP A 4 -56.32 -27.71 -27.33
C TRP A 4 -56.17 -26.23 -27.58
N ARG A 5 -56.99 -25.41 -26.91
CA ARG A 5 -56.82 -23.96 -26.87
C ARG A 5 -55.73 -23.62 -25.85
N ILE A 6 -54.60 -23.09 -26.31
CA ILE A 6 -53.55 -22.49 -25.46
C ILE A 6 -54.06 -21.11 -25.07
N VAL A 7 -54.40 -20.94 -23.79
CA VAL A 7 -54.65 -19.63 -23.19
C VAL A 7 -53.29 -19.06 -22.80
N ALA A 8 -52.78 -18.08 -23.53
CA ALA A 8 -51.61 -17.34 -23.16
C ALA A 8 -51.98 -16.37 -22.03
N LEU A 9 -51.53 -16.66 -20.81
CA LEU A 9 -51.54 -15.68 -19.70
C LEU A 9 -50.47 -14.62 -20.02
N VAL A 10 -50.87 -13.47 -20.52
CA VAL A 10 -50.04 -12.26 -20.54
C VAL A 10 -50.02 -11.70 -19.13
N GLY A 11 -48.98 -12.04 -18.39
CA GLY A 11 -48.69 -11.41 -17.10
C GLY A 11 -48.30 -9.95 -17.35
N VAL A 12 -49.15 -9.04 -17.02
CA VAL A 12 -48.83 -7.61 -16.94
C VAL A 12 -47.87 -7.46 -15.76
N LEU A 13 -46.58 -7.33 -16.04
CA LEU A 13 -45.62 -6.83 -15.04
C LEU A 13 -46.04 -5.41 -14.67
N ALA A 14 -46.75 -5.25 -13.55
CA ALA A 14 -47.03 -3.94 -13.00
C ALA A 14 -45.70 -3.25 -12.71
N ALA A 15 -45.43 -2.16 -13.42
CA ALA A 15 -44.28 -1.31 -13.14
C ALA A 15 -44.35 -0.86 -11.68
N GLN A 16 -43.34 -1.16 -10.88
CA GLN A 16 -43.32 -0.66 -9.50
C GLN A 16 -43.37 0.87 -9.52
N PRO A 17 -44.16 1.50 -8.65
CA PRO A 17 -44.20 2.95 -8.59
C PRO A 17 -42.77 3.50 -8.31
N PRO A 18 -42.44 4.65 -8.88
CA PRO A 18 -41.13 5.27 -8.64
C PRO A 18 -40.91 5.49 -7.15
N ALA A 19 -39.74 5.14 -6.64
CA ALA A 19 -39.37 5.30 -5.23
C ALA A 19 -39.57 6.76 -4.79
N SER A 20 -40.09 6.98 -3.57
CA SER A 20 -40.26 8.32 -3.02
C SER A 20 -38.96 9.09 -2.90
N PRO A 21 -38.99 10.44 -2.88
CA PRO A 21 -37.78 11.24 -2.64
C PRO A 21 -37.02 10.81 -1.38
N SER A 22 -37.69 10.58 -0.25
CA SER A 22 -37.03 10.12 0.99
C SER A 22 -36.44 8.72 0.86
N SER A 23 -37.10 7.79 0.16
CA SER A 23 -36.52 6.46 -0.11
C SER A 23 -35.28 6.55 -0.98
N ARG A 24 -35.23 7.44 -1.98
CA ARG A 24 -34.06 7.69 -2.81
C ARG A 24 -32.95 8.38 -2.02
N ALA A 25 -33.28 9.35 -1.17
CA ALA A 25 -32.33 10.01 -0.28
C ALA A 25 -31.66 9.00 0.66
N HIS A 26 -32.44 8.11 1.29
CA HIS A 26 -31.91 7.06 2.13
C HIS A 26 -30.98 6.08 1.39
N SER A 27 -31.32 5.71 0.15
CA SER A 27 -30.45 4.88 -0.70
C SER A 27 -29.12 5.58 -1.01
N LEU A 28 -29.15 6.90 -1.23
CA LEU A 28 -27.93 7.70 -1.45
C LEU A 28 -27.09 7.81 -0.17
N VAL A 29 -27.71 7.96 1.01
CA VAL A 29 -26.99 7.90 2.29
C VAL A 29 -26.29 6.56 2.47
N THR A 30 -26.99 5.45 2.22
CA THR A 30 -26.39 4.11 2.30
C THR A 30 -25.19 3.97 1.35
N ARG A 31 -25.32 4.44 0.11
CA ARG A 31 -24.20 4.47 -0.86
C ARG A 31 -23.04 5.33 -0.36
N GLY A 32 -23.34 6.50 0.21
CA GLY A 32 -22.34 7.39 0.79
C GLY A 32 -21.58 6.75 1.95
N ILE A 33 -22.28 6.03 2.84
CA ILE A 33 -21.67 5.30 3.97
C ILE A 33 -20.71 4.21 3.44
N VAL A 34 -21.12 3.43 2.44
CA VAL A 34 -20.24 2.42 1.82
C VAL A 34 -19.00 3.07 1.20
N ALA A 35 -19.17 4.18 0.49
CA ALA A 35 -18.05 4.94 -0.08
C ALA A 35 -17.12 5.50 1.01
N LEU A 36 -17.65 6.02 2.14
CA LEU A 36 -16.85 6.43 3.30
C LEU A 36 -16.05 5.26 3.88
N HIS A 37 -16.62 4.09 4.00
CA HIS A 37 -15.92 2.89 4.47
C HIS A 37 -14.77 2.48 3.54
N ASN A 38 -14.86 2.80 2.25
CA ASN A 38 -13.83 2.54 1.25
C ASN A 38 -12.87 3.73 1.05
N PHE A 39 -13.02 4.82 1.81
CA PHE A 39 -12.27 6.06 1.68
C PHE A 39 -12.42 6.76 0.31
N GLU A 40 -13.54 6.53 -0.36
CA GLU A 40 -13.93 7.21 -1.60
C GLU A 40 -14.65 8.54 -1.25
N TYR A 41 -13.88 9.47 -0.69
CA TYR A 41 -14.43 10.70 -0.08
C TYR A 41 -15.19 11.58 -1.06
N GLU A 42 -14.75 11.70 -2.32
CA GLU A 42 -15.42 12.48 -3.36
C GLU A 42 -16.77 11.86 -3.75
N ASP A 43 -16.81 10.55 -4.02
CA ASP A 43 -18.05 9.84 -4.37
C ASP A 43 -19.02 9.79 -3.18
N ALA A 44 -18.51 9.68 -1.95
CA ALA A 44 -19.30 9.77 -0.73
C ALA A 44 -19.92 11.17 -0.58
N ASN A 45 -19.11 12.23 -0.76
CA ASN A 45 -19.57 13.62 -0.68
C ASN A 45 -20.70 13.89 -1.67
N GLU A 46 -20.52 13.51 -2.93
CA GLU A 46 -21.57 13.65 -3.96
C GLU A 46 -22.85 12.91 -3.57
N ALA A 47 -22.75 11.69 -3.04
CA ALA A 47 -23.91 10.91 -2.64
C ALA A 47 -24.68 11.59 -1.50
N PHE A 48 -23.99 12.12 -0.48
CA PHE A 48 -24.62 12.82 0.63
C PHE A 48 -25.22 14.17 0.22
N GLN A 49 -24.57 14.93 -0.65
CA GLN A 49 -25.12 16.18 -1.18
C GLN A 49 -26.40 15.93 -2.01
N GLN A 50 -26.40 14.90 -2.84
CA GLN A 50 -27.60 14.49 -3.59
C GLN A 50 -28.72 14.04 -2.66
N ALA A 51 -28.41 13.28 -1.60
CA ALA A 51 -29.39 12.86 -0.59
C ALA A 51 -30.04 14.07 0.09
N ARG A 52 -29.23 15.03 0.55
CA ARG A 52 -29.68 16.28 1.16
C ARG A 52 -30.54 17.14 0.21
N THR A 53 -30.22 17.14 -1.07
CA THR A 53 -31.00 17.88 -2.08
C THR A 53 -32.37 17.25 -2.30
N LEU A 54 -32.46 15.91 -2.28
CA LEU A 54 -33.71 15.17 -2.44
C LEU A 54 -34.61 15.22 -1.19
N ASP A 55 -33.99 15.14 -0.02
CA ASP A 55 -34.68 15.21 1.27
C ASP A 55 -33.87 16.04 2.27
N PRO A 56 -34.16 17.34 2.42
CA PRO A 56 -33.43 18.21 3.35
C PRO A 56 -33.65 17.83 4.84
N THR A 57 -34.52 16.89 5.15
CA THR A 57 -34.75 16.40 6.51
C THR A 57 -33.93 15.16 6.85
N GLU A 58 -33.25 14.56 5.87
CA GLU A 58 -32.37 13.39 6.06
C GLU A 58 -31.08 13.79 6.80
N ALA A 59 -31.08 13.65 8.10
CA ALA A 59 -30.00 14.13 8.97
C ALA A 59 -28.65 13.42 8.73
N LEU A 60 -28.68 12.13 8.34
CA LEU A 60 -27.45 11.38 8.01
C LEU A 60 -26.77 11.87 6.73
N ALA A 61 -27.49 12.58 5.85
CA ALA A 61 -26.88 13.20 4.69
C ALA A 61 -25.89 14.32 5.09
N TYR A 62 -26.23 15.13 6.10
CA TYR A 62 -25.36 16.18 6.64
C TYR A 62 -24.21 15.60 7.47
N TRP A 63 -24.48 14.55 8.25
CA TRP A 63 -23.46 13.82 8.97
C TRP A 63 -22.43 13.25 8.00
N GLY A 64 -22.87 12.57 6.96
CA GLY A 64 -22.00 11.94 5.99
C GLY A 64 -21.19 12.95 5.18
N GLU A 65 -21.81 14.06 4.73
CA GLU A 65 -21.11 15.15 4.06
C GLU A 65 -19.98 15.71 4.96
N ALA A 66 -20.26 15.95 6.25
CA ALA A 66 -19.23 16.41 7.19
C ALA A 66 -18.10 15.39 7.40
N MET A 67 -18.41 14.09 7.44
CA MET A 67 -17.42 13.02 7.56
C MET A 67 -16.45 12.97 6.38
N THR A 68 -16.89 13.34 5.18
CA THR A 68 -15.97 13.33 4.00
C THR A 68 -14.82 14.32 4.12
N TYR A 69 -14.93 15.31 4.99
CA TYR A 69 -13.88 16.29 5.28
C TYR A 69 -12.90 15.85 6.36
N ASN A 70 -12.97 14.58 6.81
CA ASN A 70 -12.07 14.00 7.79
C ASN A 70 -11.46 12.70 7.26
N GLN A 71 -10.28 12.81 6.68
CA GLN A 71 -9.50 11.64 6.27
C GLN A 71 -8.67 11.15 7.47
N THR A 72 -9.30 10.36 8.33
CA THR A 72 -8.82 10.01 9.67
C THR A 72 -7.39 9.48 9.69
N LEU A 73 -7.04 8.54 8.84
CA LEU A 73 -5.71 7.89 8.83
C LEU A 73 -4.65 8.78 8.20
N TRP A 74 -4.98 9.58 7.18
CA TRP A 74 -4.05 10.55 6.57
C TRP A 74 -3.88 11.85 7.37
N ARG A 75 -4.66 12.04 8.43
CA ARG A 75 -4.66 13.29 9.23
C ARG A 75 -4.96 14.55 8.40
N ASN A 76 -5.64 14.38 7.30
CA ASN A 76 -6.09 15.47 6.46
C ASN A 76 -7.54 15.82 6.83
N GLU A 77 -7.76 17.03 7.33
CA GLU A 77 -9.07 17.48 7.78
C GLU A 77 -9.36 18.92 7.30
N ASN A 78 -10.57 19.12 6.82
CA ASN A 78 -11.09 20.47 6.51
C ASN A 78 -12.22 20.81 7.51
N VAL A 79 -11.82 21.30 8.67
CA VAL A 79 -12.72 21.62 9.78
C VAL A 79 -13.75 22.69 9.39
N SER A 80 -13.36 23.67 8.58
CA SER A 80 -14.27 24.73 8.12
C SER A 80 -15.39 24.17 7.26
N ALA A 81 -15.07 23.36 6.26
CA ALA A 81 -16.07 22.75 5.38
C ALA A 81 -16.99 21.77 6.14
N ALA A 82 -16.44 21.02 7.09
CA ALA A 82 -17.24 20.14 7.93
C ALA A 82 -18.23 20.90 8.82
N ARG A 83 -17.78 21.99 9.45
CA ARG A 83 -18.66 22.88 10.24
C ARG A 83 -19.74 23.53 9.38
N GLU A 84 -19.41 23.95 8.17
CA GLU A 84 -20.37 24.49 7.21
C GLU A 84 -21.44 23.44 6.83
N ALA A 85 -21.04 22.20 6.55
CA ALA A 85 -21.96 21.10 6.25
C ALA A 85 -22.94 20.87 7.42
N LEU A 86 -22.42 20.78 8.64
CA LEU A 86 -23.24 20.63 9.85
C LEU A 86 -24.13 21.85 10.11
N GLY A 87 -23.62 23.07 9.85
CA GLY A 87 -24.36 24.32 10.02
C GLY A 87 -25.61 24.42 9.13
N ARG A 88 -25.60 23.78 7.97
CA ARG A 88 -26.77 23.71 7.08
C ARG A 88 -27.93 22.91 7.68
N LEU A 89 -27.66 21.92 8.55
CA LEU A 89 -28.69 21.22 9.30
C LEU A 89 -29.22 22.05 10.49
N GLY A 90 -28.32 22.74 11.18
CA GLY A 90 -28.62 23.61 12.29
C GLY A 90 -27.39 24.28 12.88
N PRO A 91 -27.51 25.54 13.36
CA PRO A 91 -26.37 26.36 13.77
C PRO A 91 -25.67 25.87 15.04
N THR A 92 -26.37 25.14 15.91
CA THR A 92 -25.81 24.61 17.16
C THR A 92 -26.06 23.10 17.28
N PRO A 93 -25.30 22.38 18.14
CA PRO A 93 -25.57 20.97 18.42
C PRO A 93 -27.01 20.67 18.83
N GLU A 94 -27.58 21.49 19.69
CA GLU A 94 -28.97 21.37 20.19
C GLU A 94 -29.97 21.54 19.03
N ALA A 95 -29.75 22.56 18.18
CA ALA A 95 -30.58 22.77 17.00
C ALA A 95 -30.54 21.59 16.04
N ARG A 96 -29.35 20.99 15.82
CA ARG A 96 -29.17 19.79 14.98
C ARG A 96 -29.88 18.58 15.59
N ALA A 97 -29.76 18.37 16.89
CA ALA A 97 -30.38 17.24 17.58
C ALA A 97 -31.92 17.24 17.46
N THR A 98 -32.56 18.42 17.33
CA THR A 98 -34.02 18.52 17.12
C THR A 98 -34.46 18.20 15.70
N LYS A 99 -33.55 18.14 14.73
CA LYS A 99 -33.88 17.91 13.30
C LYS A 99 -34.12 16.45 12.95
N THR A 100 -33.85 15.54 13.85
CA THR A 100 -34.10 14.11 13.63
C THR A 100 -34.68 13.45 14.89
N SER A 101 -35.62 12.54 14.70
CA SER A 101 -36.12 11.64 15.75
C SER A 101 -35.30 10.36 15.86
N ASP A 102 -34.44 10.05 14.86
CA ASP A 102 -33.59 8.86 14.86
C ASP A 102 -32.50 8.99 15.94
N PRO A 103 -32.49 8.11 16.96
CA PRO A 103 -31.49 8.16 18.01
C PRO A 103 -30.07 7.84 17.51
N LYS A 104 -29.91 7.02 16.45
CA LYS A 104 -28.62 6.73 15.83
C LYS A 104 -28.06 7.98 15.15
N ALA A 105 -28.87 8.67 14.35
CA ALA A 105 -28.46 9.90 13.69
C ALA A 105 -28.05 10.97 14.71
N ARG A 106 -28.81 11.11 15.83
CA ARG A 106 -28.43 12.02 16.93
C ARG A 106 -27.09 11.70 17.55
N ALA A 107 -26.84 10.42 17.85
CA ALA A 107 -25.57 9.99 18.44
C ALA A 107 -24.37 10.24 17.49
N LEU A 108 -24.53 9.98 16.20
CA LEU A 108 -23.52 10.21 15.19
C LEU A 108 -23.24 11.71 14.97
N LEU A 109 -24.29 12.56 14.95
CA LEU A 109 -24.13 14.02 14.87
C LEU A 109 -23.39 14.55 16.10
N ALA A 110 -23.77 14.12 17.31
CA ALA A 110 -23.09 14.52 18.55
C ALA A 110 -21.59 14.11 18.56
N ALA A 111 -21.24 12.99 17.93
CA ALA A 111 -19.87 12.59 17.76
C ALA A 111 -19.10 13.56 16.83
N LEU A 112 -19.73 14.03 15.74
CA LEU A 112 -19.11 15.04 14.86
C LEU A 112 -18.99 16.41 15.52
N ASP A 113 -19.90 16.78 16.40
CA ASP A 113 -19.78 18.00 17.19
C ASP A 113 -18.53 17.97 18.10
N ALA A 114 -18.13 16.78 18.58
CA ALA A 114 -16.89 16.59 19.30
C ALA A 114 -15.66 16.62 18.38
N LEU A 115 -15.75 16.02 17.17
CA LEU A 115 -14.65 15.96 16.20
C LEU A 115 -14.30 17.35 15.62
N PHE A 116 -15.32 18.12 15.28
CA PHE A 116 -15.18 19.44 14.65
C PHE A 116 -15.40 20.60 15.62
N GLY A 117 -15.44 20.32 16.94
CA GLY A 117 -15.52 21.32 17.98
C GLY A 117 -14.21 22.09 18.18
N ASP A 118 -14.10 22.83 19.28
CA ASP A 118 -12.92 23.63 19.60
C ASP A 118 -11.77 22.79 20.15
N GLY A 119 -10.54 23.33 20.08
CA GLY A 119 -9.31 22.72 20.55
C GLY A 119 -8.44 22.15 19.42
N ASP A 120 -7.28 21.66 19.81
CA ASP A 120 -6.33 21.04 18.87
C ASP A 120 -6.86 19.72 18.32
N ALA A 121 -6.27 19.29 17.20
CA ALA A 121 -6.71 18.12 16.48
C ALA A 121 -6.61 16.81 17.29
N ALA A 122 -5.62 16.67 18.18
CA ALA A 122 -5.46 15.47 18.99
C ALA A 122 -6.56 15.38 20.06
N ALA A 123 -6.85 16.50 20.75
CA ALA A 123 -7.91 16.59 21.73
C ALA A 123 -9.29 16.34 21.08
N ARG A 124 -9.54 16.89 19.88
CA ARG A 124 -10.80 16.67 19.15
C ARG A 124 -10.98 15.19 18.78
N ARG A 125 -9.93 14.52 18.25
CA ARG A 125 -9.97 13.09 17.93
C ARG A 125 -10.21 12.22 19.16
N GLY A 126 -9.61 12.56 20.31
CA GLY A 126 -9.88 11.86 21.57
C GLY A 126 -11.36 11.97 21.97
N ARG A 127 -11.92 13.18 21.97
CA ARG A 127 -13.34 13.40 22.27
C ARG A 127 -14.28 12.71 21.29
N TYR A 128 -13.89 12.66 20.00
CA TYR A 128 -14.64 11.92 18.98
C TYR A 128 -14.64 10.42 19.28
N ALA A 129 -13.50 9.83 19.60
CA ALA A 129 -13.42 8.41 19.97
C ALA A 129 -14.29 8.09 21.20
N ASP A 130 -14.29 8.97 22.22
CA ASP A 130 -15.16 8.82 23.40
C ASP A 130 -16.65 8.93 23.04
N ALA A 131 -17.00 9.84 22.13
CA ALA A 131 -18.38 9.98 21.66
C ALA A 131 -18.81 8.76 20.84
N MET A 132 -17.95 8.23 19.98
CA MET A 132 -18.21 7.00 19.24
C MET A 132 -18.27 5.77 20.14
N ALA A 133 -17.51 5.73 21.24
CA ALA A 133 -17.65 4.68 22.26
C ALA A 133 -19.04 4.68 22.89
N ARG A 134 -19.58 5.86 23.21
CA ARG A 134 -20.96 5.99 23.71
C ARG A 134 -22.00 5.59 22.67
N ALA A 135 -21.81 6.00 21.42
CA ALA A 135 -22.69 5.59 20.31
C ALA A 135 -22.68 4.06 20.14
N HIS A 136 -21.50 3.43 20.18
CA HIS A 136 -21.37 1.97 20.09
C HIS A 136 -22.02 1.26 21.28
N ALA A 137 -21.91 1.80 22.51
CA ALA A 137 -22.60 1.24 23.66
C ALA A 137 -24.13 1.33 23.54
N GLN A 138 -24.64 2.38 22.88
CA GLN A 138 -26.09 2.54 22.61
C GLN A 138 -26.57 1.64 21.46
N PHE A 139 -25.71 1.39 20.44
CA PHE A 139 -26.03 0.59 19.26
C PHE A 139 -25.01 -0.56 19.06
N PRO A 140 -24.94 -1.53 20.00
CA PRO A 140 -23.85 -2.52 20.04
C PRO A 140 -23.88 -3.52 18.88
N HIS A 141 -25.00 -3.61 18.17
CA HIS A 141 -25.18 -4.52 17.02
C HIS A 141 -25.18 -3.81 15.66
N ASP A 142 -25.01 -2.47 15.65
CA ASP A 142 -24.93 -1.74 14.40
C ASP A 142 -23.51 -1.83 13.82
N PRO A 143 -23.32 -2.44 12.63
CA PRO A 143 -22.00 -2.69 12.07
C PRO A 143 -21.29 -1.41 11.64
N ASP A 144 -22.02 -0.39 11.16
CA ASP A 144 -21.42 0.89 10.75
C ASP A 144 -20.92 1.65 11.97
N VAL A 145 -21.73 1.74 13.04
CA VAL A 145 -21.34 2.42 14.28
C VAL A 145 -20.12 1.76 14.90
N ALA A 146 -20.09 0.43 14.94
CA ALA A 146 -18.93 -0.32 15.45
C ALA A 146 -17.67 -0.07 14.60
N SER A 147 -17.81 -0.08 13.27
CA SER A 147 -16.69 0.14 12.36
C SER A 147 -16.16 1.58 12.42
N PHE A 148 -17.03 2.59 12.45
CA PHE A 148 -16.60 3.98 12.64
C PHE A 148 -16.01 4.23 14.03
N TYR A 149 -16.45 3.51 15.07
CA TYR A 149 -15.79 3.56 16.37
C TYR A 149 -14.37 2.99 16.30
N ALA A 150 -14.18 1.85 15.65
CA ALA A 150 -12.85 1.28 15.41
C ALA A 150 -11.94 2.27 14.63
N LEU A 151 -12.46 2.90 13.58
CA LEU A 151 -11.74 3.94 12.84
C LEU A 151 -11.40 5.16 13.72
N ALA A 152 -12.32 5.57 14.61
CA ALA A 152 -12.06 6.66 15.54
C ALA A 152 -10.91 6.31 16.51
N LEU A 153 -10.83 5.06 16.99
CA LEU A 153 -9.73 4.58 17.82
C LEU A 153 -8.40 4.59 17.05
N LEU A 154 -8.36 4.10 15.82
CA LEU A 154 -7.19 4.20 14.94
C LEU A 154 -6.76 5.67 14.78
N GLY A 155 -7.72 6.57 14.69
CA GLY A 155 -7.50 8.01 14.66
C GLY A 155 -6.83 8.60 15.90
N THR A 156 -6.83 7.96 17.06
CA THR A 156 -6.20 8.47 18.30
C THR A 156 -4.73 8.13 18.43
N VAL A 157 -4.23 7.12 17.71
CA VAL A 157 -2.83 6.69 17.78
C VAL A 157 -1.93 7.85 17.38
N SER A 158 -0.96 8.18 18.23
CA SER A 158 -0.06 9.30 18.01
C SER A 158 0.82 9.03 16.80
N ARG A 159 0.73 9.87 15.77
CA ARG A 159 1.80 9.93 14.77
C ARG A 159 3.05 10.51 15.44
N SER A 160 4.17 9.83 15.32
CA SER A 160 5.48 10.49 15.45
C SER A 160 5.47 11.71 14.52
N LEU A 161 6.15 12.78 14.91
CA LEU A 161 6.18 14.09 14.24
C LEU A 161 6.51 14.07 12.73
N ILE A 162 6.70 12.90 12.16
CA ILE A 162 7.06 12.63 10.78
C ILE A 162 5.84 12.03 10.06
N GLY A 163 5.20 12.87 9.32
CA GLY A 163 3.86 12.76 8.76
C GLY A 163 3.59 11.71 7.69
N ASN A 164 3.95 10.45 7.83
CA ASN A 164 3.55 9.39 6.90
C ASN A 164 2.72 8.26 7.57
N MET A 165 2.04 7.46 6.77
CA MET A 165 1.24 6.32 7.21
C MET A 165 2.09 5.29 7.98
N ASP A 166 3.31 5.02 7.53
CA ASP A 166 4.22 4.06 8.13
C ASP A 166 4.49 4.34 9.62
N ALA A 167 4.60 5.63 10.01
CA ALA A 167 4.80 5.99 11.41
C ALA A 167 3.55 5.70 12.27
N HIS A 168 2.34 5.83 11.69
CA HIS A 168 1.09 5.48 12.35
C HIS A 168 1.02 3.96 12.58
N ASP A 169 1.27 3.18 11.55
CA ASP A 169 1.13 1.72 11.58
C ASP A 169 2.17 1.10 12.54
N ARG A 170 3.40 1.63 12.57
CA ARG A 170 4.40 1.23 13.57
C ARG A 170 4.02 1.57 15.02
N ALA A 171 3.39 2.72 15.24
CA ALA A 171 2.93 3.10 16.59
C ALA A 171 1.72 2.26 17.04
N LEU A 172 0.95 1.74 16.08
CA LEU A 172 -0.20 0.90 16.33
C LEU A 172 0.20 -0.55 16.67
N ALA A 173 1.23 -1.09 16.01
CA ALA A 173 1.63 -2.50 16.10
C ALA A 173 1.86 -2.94 17.55
N GLY A 174 1.17 -4.01 17.96
CA GLY A 174 1.24 -4.58 19.30
C GLY A 174 0.60 -3.73 20.42
N SER A 175 -0.01 -2.58 20.09
CA SER A 175 -0.62 -1.68 21.09
C SER A 175 -1.94 -2.25 21.65
N GLU A 176 -2.38 -1.69 22.78
CA GLU A 176 -3.71 -1.98 23.33
C GLU A 176 -4.82 -1.51 22.35
N THR A 177 -4.59 -0.40 21.67
CA THR A 177 -5.51 0.12 20.66
C THR A 177 -5.70 -0.87 19.53
N GLN A 178 -4.63 -1.46 18.99
CA GLN A 178 -4.71 -2.50 17.95
C GLN A 178 -5.58 -3.67 18.40
N ARG A 179 -5.31 -4.23 19.59
CA ARG A 179 -6.10 -5.35 20.11
C ARG A 179 -7.58 -5.01 20.30
N ARG A 180 -7.88 -3.79 20.73
CA ARG A 180 -9.26 -3.31 20.90
C ARG A 180 -9.98 -3.15 19.57
N VAL A 181 -9.33 -2.52 18.60
CA VAL A 181 -9.84 -2.34 17.22
C VAL A 181 -10.12 -3.71 16.59
N ALA A 182 -9.14 -4.62 16.62
CA ALA A 182 -9.33 -5.98 16.11
C ALA A 182 -10.53 -6.68 16.75
N THR A 183 -10.69 -6.57 18.07
CA THR A 183 -11.81 -7.21 18.79
C THR A 183 -13.16 -6.69 18.31
N ILE A 184 -13.29 -5.38 18.10
CA ILE A 184 -14.53 -4.75 17.61
C ILE A 184 -14.83 -5.24 16.19
N LEU A 185 -13.84 -5.14 15.28
CA LEU A 185 -14.03 -5.44 13.87
C LEU A 185 -14.27 -6.94 13.62
N GLN A 186 -13.59 -7.82 14.36
CA GLN A 186 -13.84 -9.27 14.29
C GLN A 186 -15.26 -9.64 14.74
N ARG A 187 -15.82 -8.96 15.73
CA ARG A 187 -17.24 -9.15 16.12
C ARG A 187 -18.19 -8.72 15.00
N VAL A 188 -17.92 -7.60 14.34
CA VAL A 188 -18.69 -7.19 13.16
C VAL A 188 -18.61 -8.25 12.07
N LEU A 189 -17.40 -8.73 11.74
CA LEU A 189 -17.19 -9.73 10.68
C LEU A 189 -17.80 -11.10 11.01
N ALA A 190 -17.97 -11.45 12.28
CA ALA A 190 -18.64 -12.68 12.68
C ALA A 190 -20.13 -12.71 12.29
N SER A 191 -20.80 -11.57 12.28
CA SER A 191 -22.22 -11.43 11.89
C SER A 191 -22.41 -10.84 10.49
N HIS A 192 -21.45 -10.04 10.01
CA HIS A 192 -21.47 -9.34 8.72
C HIS A 192 -20.14 -9.56 7.97
N PRO A 193 -19.89 -10.78 7.44
CA PRO A 193 -18.57 -11.16 6.93
C PRO A 193 -18.08 -10.36 5.72
N ASN A 194 -18.98 -9.64 5.05
CA ASN A 194 -18.68 -8.80 3.89
C ASN A 194 -18.80 -7.29 4.20
N HIS A 195 -18.79 -6.88 5.48
CA HIS A 195 -18.90 -5.47 5.83
C HIS A 195 -17.65 -4.71 5.39
N PRO A 196 -17.75 -3.73 4.44
CA PRO A 196 -16.59 -3.12 3.81
C PRO A 196 -15.69 -2.41 4.83
N GLY A 197 -16.27 -1.60 5.73
CA GLY A 197 -15.50 -0.88 6.75
C GLY A 197 -14.78 -1.82 7.72
N ALA A 198 -15.42 -2.91 8.15
CA ALA A 198 -14.79 -3.85 9.07
C ALA A 198 -13.62 -4.60 8.42
N LEU A 199 -13.76 -5.01 7.15
CA LEU A 199 -12.68 -5.62 6.39
C LEU A 199 -11.51 -4.64 6.18
N HIS A 200 -11.83 -3.44 5.75
CA HIS A 200 -10.87 -2.38 5.44
C HIS A 200 -10.05 -1.98 6.67
N TYR A 201 -10.74 -1.62 7.75
CA TYR A 201 -10.07 -1.12 8.95
C TYR A 201 -9.28 -2.21 9.68
N LEU A 202 -9.67 -3.49 9.54
CA LEU A 202 -8.89 -4.61 10.05
C LEU A 202 -7.57 -4.80 9.27
N ILE A 203 -7.56 -4.50 7.96
CA ILE A 203 -6.32 -4.49 7.18
C ILE A 203 -5.40 -3.38 7.70
N HIS A 204 -5.91 -2.16 7.88
CA HIS A 204 -5.13 -1.07 8.47
C HIS A 204 -4.65 -1.35 9.90
N ASP A 205 -5.47 -2.04 10.70
CA ASP A 205 -5.12 -2.41 12.07
C ASP A 205 -3.93 -3.37 12.13
N TYR A 206 -3.80 -4.24 11.14
CA TYR A 206 -2.76 -5.27 11.06
C TYR A 206 -1.76 -5.04 9.91
N ASP A 207 -1.61 -3.79 9.46
CA ASP A 207 -0.67 -3.43 8.39
C ASP A 207 0.76 -3.30 8.93
N ASP A 208 1.28 -4.38 9.46
CA ASP A 208 2.66 -4.54 9.89
C ASP A 208 3.15 -6.00 9.69
N PRO A 209 4.47 -6.24 9.54
CA PRO A 209 5.00 -7.57 9.22
C PRO A 209 4.69 -8.64 10.27
N GLU A 210 4.51 -8.28 11.54
CA GLU A 210 4.23 -9.22 12.63
C GLU A 210 2.77 -9.68 12.61
N HIS A 211 1.85 -8.79 12.24
CA HIS A 211 0.41 -9.01 12.32
C HIS A 211 -0.27 -9.23 10.96
N ALA A 212 0.38 -8.95 9.83
CA ALA A 212 -0.19 -9.06 8.48
C ALA A 212 -0.91 -10.39 8.21
N ARG A 213 -0.41 -11.50 8.77
CA ARG A 213 -1.06 -12.81 8.64
C ARG A 213 -2.45 -12.86 9.25
N LEU A 214 -2.73 -12.07 10.28
CA LEU A 214 -4.05 -12.00 10.93
C LEU A 214 -5.07 -11.28 10.04
N ALA A 215 -4.63 -10.37 9.17
CA ALA A 215 -5.47 -9.68 8.20
C ALA A 215 -5.72 -10.47 6.90
N LEU A 216 -5.07 -11.62 6.69
CA LEU A 216 -5.13 -12.35 5.40
C LEU A 216 -6.55 -12.72 4.97
N GLY A 217 -7.41 -13.12 5.91
CA GLY A 217 -8.82 -13.42 5.65
C GLY A 217 -9.59 -12.20 5.18
N ALA A 218 -9.39 -11.07 5.87
CA ALA A 218 -10.00 -9.79 5.52
C ALA A 218 -9.53 -9.31 4.14
N ALA A 219 -8.23 -9.35 3.85
CA ALA A 219 -7.65 -8.97 2.57
C ALA A 219 -8.26 -9.76 1.40
N ARG A 220 -8.36 -11.08 1.51
CA ARG A 220 -8.96 -11.94 0.48
C ARG A 220 -10.45 -11.71 0.26
N THR A 221 -11.17 -11.29 1.29
CA THR A 221 -12.61 -10.98 1.21
C THR A 221 -12.81 -9.57 0.64
N TYR A 222 -12.07 -8.58 1.13
CA TYR A 222 -12.21 -7.19 0.75
C TYR A 222 -11.97 -6.94 -0.74
N ALA A 223 -10.97 -7.61 -1.33
CA ALA A 223 -10.72 -7.60 -2.78
C ALA A 223 -11.93 -7.99 -3.66
N LYS A 224 -12.93 -8.64 -3.08
CA LYS A 224 -14.15 -9.08 -3.78
C LYS A 224 -15.38 -8.21 -3.47
N VAL A 225 -15.35 -7.46 -2.38
CA VAL A 225 -16.49 -6.67 -1.89
C VAL A 225 -16.52 -5.28 -2.53
N ALA A 226 -15.39 -4.61 -2.63
CA ALA A 226 -15.30 -3.21 -3.06
C ALA A 226 -14.55 -3.08 -4.40
N THR A 227 -15.05 -3.75 -5.44
CA THR A 227 -14.36 -3.88 -6.74
C THR A 227 -14.21 -2.59 -7.54
N ALA A 228 -15.05 -1.60 -7.30
CA ALA A 228 -15.01 -0.32 -8.00
C ALA A 228 -14.14 0.74 -7.29
N SER A 229 -13.69 0.47 -6.09
CA SER A 229 -12.86 1.38 -5.29
C SER A 229 -11.38 1.10 -5.51
N SER A 230 -10.65 2.09 -6.01
CA SER A 230 -9.20 1.98 -6.22
C SER A 230 -8.46 1.72 -4.91
N HIS A 231 -8.77 2.47 -3.85
CA HIS A 231 -8.13 2.28 -2.54
C HIS A 231 -8.46 0.90 -1.96
N ALA A 232 -9.73 0.49 -2.01
CA ALA A 232 -10.16 -0.81 -1.51
C ALA A 232 -9.51 -2.00 -2.25
N GLN A 233 -9.23 -1.84 -3.54
CA GLN A 233 -8.51 -2.86 -4.31
C GLN A 233 -7.01 -2.87 -4.01
N HIS A 234 -6.41 -1.73 -3.60
CA HIS A 234 -5.00 -1.64 -3.20
C HIS A 234 -4.74 -2.24 -1.81
N MET A 235 -5.61 -1.98 -0.83
CA MET A 235 -5.38 -2.36 0.56
C MET A 235 -5.02 -3.85 0.81
N PRO A 236 -5.60 -4.83 0.11
CA PRO A 236 -5.14 -6.22 0.23
C PRO A 236 -3.68 -6.44 -0.15
N ALA A 237 -3.12 -5.61 -1.07
CA ALA A 237 -1.73 -5.72 -1.48
C ALA A 237 -0.76 -5.46 -0.33
N HIS A 238 -1.09 -4.58 0.63
CA HIS A 238 -0.30 -4.37 1.85
C HIS A 238 -0.05 -5.69 2.58
N VAL A 239 -1.10 -6.46 2.82
CA VAL A 239 -1.01 -7.77 3.49
C VAL A 239 -0.26 -8.78 2.62
N PHE A 240 -0.58 -8.84 1.33
CA PHE A 240 0.05 -9.81 0.42
C PHE A 240 1.53 -9.55 0.22
N LEU A 241 1.95 -8.29 0.08
CA LEU A 241 3.35 -7.88 -0.04
C LEU A 241 4.15 -8.28 1.19
N GLN A 242 3.66 -7.96 2.39
CA GLN A 242 4.32 -8.30 3.65
C GLN A 242 4.46 -9.81 3.86
N LEU A 243 3.56 -10.62 3.27
CA LEU A 243 3.62 -12.08 3.30
C LEU A 243 4.36 -12.69 2.11
N GLY A 244 4.82 -11.90 1.15
CA GLY A 244 5.48 -12.35 -0.06
C GLY A 244 4.57 -13.10 -1.04
N PHE A 245 3.25 -12.79 -1.04
CA PHE A 245 2.24 -13.37 -1.94
C PHE A 245 2.11 -12.55 -3.23
N TRP A 246 3.20 -12.49 -3.99
CA TRP A 246 3.40 -11.60 -5.14
C TRP A 246 2.28 -11.62 -6.18
N ARG A 247 1.68 -12.80 -6.45
CA ARG A 247 0.57 -12.92 -7.43
C ARG A 247 -0.71 -12.28 -6.92
N ASP A 248 -1.00 -12.43 -5.64
CA ASP A 248 -2.20 -11.86 -5.03
C ASP A 248 -2.03 -10.34 -4.92
N ALA A 249 -0.84 -9.87 -4.55
CA ALA A 249 -0.48 -8.46 -4.52
C ALA A 249 -0.62 -7.83 -5.91
N ALA A 250 0.02 -8.37 -6.94
CA ALA A 250 -0.06 -7.86 -8.31
C ALA A 250 -1.48 -7.88 -8.90
N ARG A 251 -2.32 -8.83 -8.50
CA ARG A 251 -3.74 -8.84 -8.88
C ARG A 251 -4.48 -7.68 -8.23
N SER A 252 -4.22 -7.44 -6.95
CA SER A 252 -4.82 -6.37 -6.16
C SER A 252 -4.49 -5.00 -6.74
N ASP A 253 -3.21 -4.71 -6.93
CA ASP A 253 -2.78 -3.41 -7.42
C ASP A 253 -3.11 -3.16 -8.89
N ARG A 254 -3.13 -4.20 -9.71
CA ARG A 254 -3.66 -4.08 -11.07
C ARG A 254 -5.13 -3.69 -11.07
N ALA A 255 -5.95 -4.29 -10.21
CA ALA A 255 -7.35 -3.94 -10.07
C ALA A 255 -7.51 -2.51 -9.51
N ALA A 256 -6.67 -2.11 -8.55
CA ALA A 256 -6.65 -0.76 -8.00
C ALA A 256 -6.35 0.31 -9.07
N TYR A 257 -5.31 0.09 -9.87
CA TYR A 257 -4.95 1.03 -10.93
C TYR A 257 -6.03 1.08 -12.02
N ALA A 258 -6.62 -0.06 -12.39
CA ALA A 258 -7.74 -0.11 -13.35
C ALA A 258 -8.95 0.65 -12.81
N ALA A 259 -9.36 0.42 -11.57
CA ALA A 259 -10.48 1.12 -10.94
C ALA A 259 -10.25 2.65 -10.89
N SER A 260 -9.02 3.10 -10.59
CA SER A 260 -8.69 4.54 -10.63
C SER A 260 -8.77 5.12 -12.04
N THR A 261 -8.38 4.34 -13.05
CA THR A 261 -8.45 4.78 -14.46
C THR A 261 -9.92 4.92 -14.92
N GLU A 262 -10.77 3.98 -14.53
CA GLU A 262 -12.22 4.06 -14.79
C GLU A 262 -12.85 5.24 -14.05
N TRP A 263 -12.48 5.48 -12.79
CA TRP A 263 -12.95 6.61 -12.00
C TRP A 263 -12.56 7.96 -12.64
N VAL A 264 -11.28 8.13 -13.04
CA VAL A 264 -10.77 9.32 -13.72
C VAL A 264 -11.53 9.57 -15.02
N THR A 265 -11.82 8.51 -15.80
CA THR A 265 -12.58 8.60 -17.05
C THR A 265 -14.03 9.01 -16.79
N ARG A 266 -14.71 8.38 -15.81
CA ARG A 266 -16.09 8.71 -15.42
C ARG A 266 -16.24 10.14 -14.93
N LYS A 267 -15.25 10.64 -14.17
CA LYS A 267 -15.22 12.01 -13.64
C LYS A 267 -14.68 13.04 -14.64
N GLN A 268 -14.24 12.62 -15.81
CA GLN A 268 -13.63 13.50 -16.83
C GLN A 268 -12.39 14.26 -16.29
N LEU A 269 -11.59 13.59 -15.47
CA LEU A 269 -10.37 14.14 -14.89
C LEU A 269 -9.15 13.85 -15.78
N GLY A 270 -8.06 14.57 -15.53
CA GLY A 270 -6.80 14.33 -16.21
C GLY A 270 -6.10 13.04 -15.75
N PRO A 271 -5.24 12.42 -16.59
CA PRO A 271 -4.56 11.17 -16.27
C PRO A 271 -3.66 11.25 -15.02
N ALA A 272 -3.22 12.44 -14.63
CA ALA A 272 -2.44 12.67 -13.41
C ALA A 272 -3.19 12.34 -12.12
N MET A 273 -4.51 12.16 -12.18
CA MET A 273 -5.34 11.79 -11.03
C MET A 273 -5.50 10.28 -10.83
N ARG A 274 -4.84 9.44 -11.64
CA ARG A 274 -4.82 7.99 -11.43
C ARG A 274 -4.03 7.61 -10.17
N ASN A 275 -4.27 6.41 -9.67
CA ASN A 275 -3.56 5.89 -8.50
C ASN A 275 -2.14 5.38 -8.88
N TYR A 276 -1.17 6.29 -8.97
CA TYR A 276 0.22 5.94 -9.27
C TYR A 276 0.93 5.27 -8.10
N HIS A 277 0.42 5.39 -6.87
CA HIS A 277 0.91 4.62 -5.73
C HIS A 277 0.70 3.11 -5.96
N ALA A 278 -0.51 2.71 -6.33
CA ALA A 278 -0.78 1.31 -6.71
C ALA A 278 0.02 0.87 -7.96
N LEU A 279 0.29 1.77 -8.92
CA LEU A 279 1.12 1.46 -10.08
C LEU A 279 2.57 1.13 -9.71
N GLN A 280 3.17 1.88 -8.78
CA GLN A 280 4.52 1.61 -8.28
C GLN A 280 4.61 0.27 -7.56
N TRP A 281 3.61 -0.06 -6.74
CA TRP A 281 3.52 -1.34 -6.05
C TRP A 281 3.38 -2.48 -7.04
N LEU A 282 2.48 -2.35 -8.01
CA LEU A 282 2.33 -3.32 -9.10
C LEU A 282 3.63 -3.56 -9.85
N GLN A 283 4.39 -2.50 -10.15
CA GLN A 283 5.69 -2.65 -10.80
C GLN A 283 6.65 -3.50 -9.98
N TYR A 284 6.78 -3.23 -8.67
CA TYR A 284 7.64 -4.01 -7.80
C TYR A 284 7.22 -5.48 -7.73
N GLU A 285 5.94 -5.73 -7.61
CA GLU A 285 5.36 -7.07 -7.56
C GLU A 285 5.62 -7.85 -8.86
N LEU A 286 5.50 -7.20 -10.00
CA LEU A 286 5.86 -7.77 -11.30
C LEU A 286 7.36 -8.09 -11.40
N LEU A 287 8.21 -7.27 -10.81
CA LEU A 287 9.64 -7.55 -10.71
C LEU A 287 9.90 -8.80 -9.85
N GLN A 288 9.18 -8.95 -8.71
CA GLN A 288 9.26 -10.16 -7.89
C GLN A 288 8.69 -11.41 -8.59
N LEU A 289 7.84 -11.24 -9.60
CA LEU A 289 7.30 -12.31 -10.45
C LEU A 289 8.16 -12.60 -11.70
N GLY A 290 9.26 -11.89 -11.92
CA GLY A 290 10.09 -12.03 -13.12
C GLY A 290 9.40 -11.54 -14.40
N ARG A 291 8.35 -10.69 -14.31
CA ARG A 291 7.60 -10.12 -15.43
C ARG A 291 8.17 -8.76 -15.82
N TYR A 292 9.45 -8.77 -16.20
CA TYR A 292 10.24 -7.54 -16.39
C TYR A 292 9.74 -6.68 -17.57
N ARG A 293 9.25 -7.30 -18.66
CA ARG A 293 8.71 -6.56 -19.80
C ARG A 293 7.45 -5.78 -19.42
N GLU A 294 6.59 -6.40 -18.63
CA GLU A 294 5.38 -5.74 -18.16
C GLU A 294 5.70 -4.65 -17.13
N ALA A 295 6.64 -4.91 -16.21
CA ALA A 295 7.11 -3.90 -15.27
C ALA A 295 7.71 -2.66 -15.99
N ALA A 296 8.40 -2.86 -17.11
CA ALA A 296 8.94 -1.78 -17.95
C ALA A 296 7.82 -0.94 -18.58
N SER A 297 6.77 -1.58 -19.11
CA SER A 297 5.67 -0.84 -19.76
C SER A 297 4.94 0.12 -18.80
N LEU A 298 4.91 -0.18 -17.49
CA LEU A 298 4.30 0.71 -16.50
C LEU A 298 5.13 2.00 -16.29
N ILE A 299 6.45 1.94 -16.49
CA ILE A 299 7.31 3.13 -16.46
C ILE A 299 6.98 4.05 -17.64
N ASP A 300 6.77 3.47 -18.83
CA ASP A 300 6.44 4.22 -20.04
C ASP A 300 5.06 4.90 -19.92
N ASP A 301 4.09 4.22 -19.30
CA ASP A 301 2.76 4.78 -19.02
C ASP A 301 2.83 6.03 -18.11
N LEU A 302 3.67 5.99 -17.07
CA LEU A 302 3.87 7.15 -16.20
C LEU A 302 4.72 8.23 -16.86
N LYS A 303 5.75 7.86 -17.62
CA LYS A 303 6.62 8.79 -18.35
C LYS A 303 5.82 9.72 -19.24
N TRP A 304 4.86 9.20 -19.98
CA TRP A 304 3.98 9.99 -20.85
C TRP A 304 3.25 11.09 -20.08
N VAL A 305 2.76 10.79 -18.85
CA VAL A 305 2.07 11.80 -18.00
C VAL A 305 3.04 12.85 -17.49
N VAL A 306 4.26 12.45 -17.11
CA VAL A 306 5.31 13.36 -16.64
C VAL A 306 5.77 14.31 -17.76
N GLU A 307 5.99 13.80 -18.96
CA GLU A 307 6.40 14.59 -20.13
C GLU A 307 5.31 15.60 -20.58
N ALA A 308 4.03 15.26 -20.34
CA ALA A 308 2.91 16.19 -20.54
C ALA A 308 2.80 17.28 -19.45
N LYS A 309 3.86 17.55 -18.69
CA LYS A 309 3.93 18.50 -17.57
C LYS A 309 2.99 18.14 -16.41
N GLY A 310 2.92 16.87 -16.09
CA GLY A 310 2.26 16.38 -14.88
C GLY A 310 2.84 16.98 -13.59
N PRO A 311 2.14 16.84 -12.45
CA PRO A 311 2.60 17.35 -11.16
C PRO A 311 3.98 16.83 -10.77
N LEU A 312 4.80 17.64 -10.08
CA LEU A 312 6.14 17.27 -9.63
C LEU A 312 6.21 15.93 -8.83
N PRO A 313 5.23 15.58 -7.97
CA PRO A 313 5.24 14.28 -7.30
C PRO A 313 5.32 13.10 -8.28
N LEU A 314 4.66 13.16 -9.45
CA LEU A 314 4.70 12.09 -10.44
C LEU A 314 6.09 11.93 -11.10
N LEU A 315 6.88 13.01 -11.17
CA LEU A 315 8.28 12.92 -11.59
C LEU A 315 9.11 12.10 -10.58
N SER A 316 8.86 12.31 -9.27
CA SER A 316 9.50 11.51 -8.23
C SER A 316 9.08 10.04 -8.32
N ASP A 317 7.79 9.77 -8.52
CA ASP A 317 7.26 8.41 -8.69
C ASP A 317 7.89 7.69 -9.89
N TRP A 318 7.97 8.37 -11.02
CA TRP A 318 8.62 7.87 -12.23
C TRP A 318 10.11 7.57 -12.00
N SER A 319 10.82 8.47 -11.29
CA SER A 319 12.24 8.29 -10.96
C SER A 319 12.45 7.05 -10.08
N SER A 320 11.62 6.86 -9.05
CA SER A 320 11.67 5.66 -8.19
C SER A 320 11.39 4.38 -8.97
N MET A 321 10.38 4.38 -9.85
CA MET A 321 10.06 3.22 -10.68
C MET A 321 11.21 2.87 -11.64
N ARG A 322 11.81 3.86 -12.29
CA ARG A 322 12.97 3.70 -13.19
C ARG A 322 14.17 3.12 -12.43
N GLY A 323 14.51 3.74 -11.32
CA GLY A 323 15.64 3.31 -10.50
C GLY A 323 15.47 1.89 -9.98
N ARG A 324 14.31 1.57 -9.41
CA ARG A 324 13.97 0.23 -8.93
C ARG A 324 14.04 -0.82 -10.05
N PHE A 325 13.51 -0.51 -11.23
CA PHE A 325 13.55 -1.40 -12.37
C PHE A 325 14.98 -1.80 -12.74
N VAL A 326 15.91 -0.84 -12.83
CA VAL A 326 17.31 -1.10 -13.17
C VAL A 326 18.00 -1.93 -12.09
N VAL A 327 17.76 -1.64 -10.82
CA VAL A 327 18.34 -2.38 -9.69
C VAL A 327 17.85 -3.84 -9.65
N GLU A 328 16.55 -4.07 -9.81
CA GLU A 328 15.96 -5.41 -9.76
C GLU A 328 16.31 -6.27 -10.98
N THR A 329 16.40 -5.66 -12.17
CA THR A 329 16.72 -6.37 -13.41
C THR A 329 18.23 -6.43 -13.70
N ARG A 330 19.05 -5.72 -12.93
CA ARG A 330 20.51 -5.60 -13.12
C ARG A 330 20.92 -5.04 -14.49
N ARG A 331 20.07 -4.21 -15.09
CA ARG A 331 20.31 -3.57 -16.39
C ARG A 331 21.16 -2.31 -16.24
N TRP A 332 22.36 -2.47 -15.69
CA TRP A 332 23.24 -1.37 -15.27
C TRP A 332 23.55 -0.35 -16.37
N ASN A 333 23.67 -0.81 -17.62
CA ASN A 333 23.96 0.07 -18.76
C ASN A 333 22.84 1.09 -19.04
N ASP A 334 21.62 0.83 -18.59
CA ASP A 334 20.47 1.74 -18.84
C ASP A 334 20.63 3.07 -18.10
N LEU A 335 21.34 3.10 -16.98
CA LEU A 335 21.54 4.31 -16.16
C LEU A 335 23.02 4.72 -15.99
N ALA A 336 23.99 3.91 -16.42
CA ALA A 336 25.41 4.22 -16.24
C ALA A 336 25.85 5.54 -16.91
N GLY A 337 25.18 5.95 -17.98
CA GLY A 337 25.40 7.20 -18.72
C GLY A 337 24.55 8.40 -18.25
N GLU A 338 23.59 8.20 -17.35
CA GLU A 338 22.60 9.21 -16.98
C GLU A 338 23.22 10.37 -16.18
N GLY A 339 22.92 11.60 -16.57
CA GLY A 339 23.44 12.83 -15.95
C GLY A 339 22.40 13.58 -15.10
N ASN A 340 21.13 13.31 -15.32
CA ASN A 340 20.06 13.94 -14.56
C ASN A 340 19.71 13.07 -13.35
N PHE A 341 19.80 13.64 -12.17
CA PHE A 341 19.48 12.99 -10.92
C PHE A 341 18.06 13.33 -10.49
N GLY A 342 17.23 12.32 -10.37
CA GLY A 342 15.88 12.44 -9.84
C GLY A 342 15.87 12.49 -8.30
N ASN A 343 15.13 11.56 -7.69
CA ASN A 343 15.10 11.40 -6.23
C ASN A 343 16.25 10.49 -5.73
N ALA A 344 16.22 10.14 -4.43
CA ALA A 344 17.26 9.30 -3.82
C ALA A 344 17.33 7.88 -4.42
N ASP A 345 16.18 7.31 -4.81
CA ASP A 345 16.11 5.98 -5.42
C ASP A 345 16.80 5.96 -6.79
N ASP A 346 16.60 7.02 -7.57
CA ASP A 346 17.24 7.20 -8.88
C ASP A 346 18.76 7.41 -8.76
N LEU A 347 19.17 8.30 -7.82
CA LEU A 347 20.58 8.48 -7.48
C LEU A 347 21.25 7.16 -7.11
N PHE A 348 20.59 6.37 -6.24
CA PHE A 348 21.11 5.07 -5.85
C PHE A 348 21.28 4.13 -7.04
N ALA A 349 20.28 4.03 -7.90
CA ALA A 349 20.31 3.18 -9.09
C ALA A 349 21.42 3.59 -10.06
N ILE A 350 21.65 4.91 -10.25
CA ILE A 350 22.75 5.45 -11.06
C ILE A 350 24.10 5.12 -10.41
N GLY A 351 24.21 5.27 -9.08
CA GLY A 351 25.43 4.95 -8.32
C GLY A 351 25.81 3.47 -8.42
N VAL A 352 24.84 2.57 -8.24
CA VAL A 352 25.05 1.13 -8.43
C VAL A 352 25.43 0.81 -9.88
N SER A 353 24.74 1.38 -10.86
CA SER A 353 24.99 1.17 -12.29
C SER A 353 26.39 1.60 -12.70
N THR A 354 26.82 2.78 -12.29
CA THR A 354 28.16 3.30 -12.59
C THR A 354 29.26 2.49 -11.91
N ALA A 355 29.06 2.06 -10.66
CA ALA A 355 30.01 1.21 -9.95
C ALA A 355 30.12 -0.19 -10.60
N ARG A 356 29.00 -0.81 -10.98
CA ARG A 356 28.95 -2.13 -11.61
C ARG A 356 29.47 -2.15 -13.04
N THR A 357 29.42 -1.03 -13.76
CA THR A 357 30.01 -0.88 -15.12
C THR A 357 31.47 -0.40 -15.12
N GLY A 358 32.06 -0.15 -13.94
CA GLY A 358 33.44 0.26 -13.78
C GLY A 358 33.72 1.76 -13.92
N ALA A 359 32.68 2.59 -14.05
CA ALA A 359 32.78 4.06 -14.07
C ALA A 359 32.92 4.63 -12.64
N LEU A 360 34.01 4.25 -11.94
CA LEU A 360 34.17 4.49 -10.49
C LEU A 360 34.25 5.97 -10.12
N ASP A 361 34.85 6.83 -10.92
CA ASP A 361 34.91 8.28 -10.67
C ASP A 361 33.51 8.88 -10.68
N ARG A 362 32.65 8.40 -11.59
CA ARG A 362 31.26 8.83 -11.66
C ARG A 362 30.44 8.27 -10.50
N ALA A 363 30.66 7.02 -10.12
CA ALA A 363 30.04 6.42 -8.95
C ALA A 363 30.35 7.22 -7.67
N GLU A 364 31.56 7.75 -7.54
CA GLU A 364 31.97 8.60 -6.41
C GLU A 364 31.25 9.95 -6.41
N ILE A 365 30.99 10.56 -7.57
CA ILE A 365 30.17 11.78 -7.68
C ILE A 365 28.75 11.51 -7.18
N VAL A 366 28.14 10.42 -7.63
CA VAL A 366 26.78 10.04 -7.23
C VAL A 366 26.72 9.69 -5.74
N ARG A 367 27.71 8.99 -5.21
CA ARG A 367 27.82 8.69 -3.78
C ARG A 367 27.83 9.95 -2.93
N LYS A 368 28.59 10.98 -3.33
CA LYS A 368 28.59 12.29 -2.65
C LYS A 368 27.23 12.97 -2.70
N ALA A 369 26.55 12.93 -3.85
CA ALA A 369 25.20 13.47 -3.97
C ALA A 369 24.18 12.74 -3.04
N LEU A 370 24.31 11.41 -2.87
CA LEU A 370 23.52 10.66 -1.89
C LEU A 370 23.84 11.10 -0.44
N ALA A 371 25.11 11.32 -0.10
CA ALA A 371 25.51 11.80 1.22
C ALA A 371 24.94 13.20 1.52
N GLU A 372 24.98 14.11 0.53
CA GLU A 372 24.39 15.43 0.61
C GLU A 372 22.87 15.33 0.78
N ARG A 373 22.20 14.45 0.02
CA ARG A 373 20.76 14.23 0.16
C ARG A 373 20.40 13.71 1.55
N ALA A 374 21.17 12.77 2.10
CA ALA A 374 20.95 12.23 3.44
C ALA A 374 21.08 13.31 4.53
N THR A 375 21.94 14.34 4.32
CA THR A 375 22.07 15.47 5.26
C THR A 375 21.03 16.56 5.06
N ALA A 376 20.56 16.77 3.82
CA ALA A 376 19.56 17.80 3.48
C ALA A 376 18.13 17.39 3.86
N GLU A 377 17.86 16.09 4.01
CA GLU A 377 16.55 15.59 4.44
C GLU A 377 16.26 16.06 5.86
N GLN A 378 15.43 17.08 6.01
CA GLN A 378 15.21 17.76 7.29
C GLN A 378 14.23 17.02 8.20
N GLU A 379 13.27 16.27 7.64
CA GLU A 379 12.22 15.61 8.41
C GLU A 379 11.79 14.31 7.70
N GLY A 380 12.29 13.14 8.12
CA GLY A 380 11.70 11.95 7.58
C GLY A 380 12.46 10.66 7.84
N ASP A 381 11.73 9.58 7.80
CA ASP A 381 12.19 8.20 7.92
C ASP A 381 13.20 7.80 6.81
N MET A 382 13.32 8.61 5.75
CA MET A 382 14.16 8.32 4.59
C MET A 382 15.64 8.56 4.81
N ARG A 383 16.04 9.46 5.74
CA ARG A 383 17.46 9.78 5.99
C ARG A 383 18.32 8.54 6.28
N PRO A 384 17.90 7.62 7.18
CA PRO A 384 18.67 6.41 7.44
C PRO A 384 18.79 5.50 6.21
N ALA A 385 17.72 5.36 5.42
CA ALA A 385 17.73 4.55 4.22
C ALA A 385 18.67 5.13 3.14
N ILE A 386 18.65 6.47 2.94
CA ILE A 386 19.56 7.15 2.02
C ILE A 386 21.01 6.99 2.45
N ALA A 387 21.31 7.09 3.75
CA ALA A 387 22.66 6.86 4.28
C ALA A 387 23.12 5.40 4.12
N ILE A 388 22.21 4.44 4.12
CA ILE A 388 22.51 3.04 3.80
C ILE A 388 22.81 2.90 2.31
N MET A 389 21.98 3.47 1.44
CA MET A 389 22.19 3.48 -0.02
C MET A 389 23.55 4.10 -0.40
N GLU A 390 23.95 5.18 0.28
CA GLU A 390 25.29 5.78 0.11
C GLU A 390 26.39 4.76 0.41
N ARG A 391 26.31 4.04 1.53
CA ARG A 391 27.30 3.00 1.90
C ARG A 391 27.29 1.81 0.95
N GLU A 392 26.15 1.44 0.41
CA GLU A 392 26.07 0.39 -0.61
C GLU A 392 26.85 0.78 -1.87
N VAL A 393 26.69 2.03 -2.33
CA VAL A 393 27.48 2.55 -3.45
C VAL A 393 28.96 2.62 -3.09
N ALA A 394 29.33 3.07 -1.89
CA ALA A 394 30.71 3.07 -1.41
C ALA A 394 31.34 1.67 -1.42
N GLY A 395 30.59 0.66 -0.95
CA GLY A 395 31.01 -0.73 -0.98
C GLY A 395 31.27 -1.24 -2.42
N LEU A 396 30.38 -0.89 -3.36
CA LEU A 396 30.56 -1.26 -4.77
C LEU A 396 31.74 -0.54 -5.44
N ILE A 397 32.01 0.71 -5.08
CA ILE A 397 33.22 1.44 -5.53
C ILE A 397 34.48 0.73 -5.03
N ALA A 398 34.54 0.33 -3.76
CA ALA A 398 35.67 -0.43 -3.22
C ALA A 398 35.82 -1.78 -3.94
N LEU A 399 34.73 -2.48 -4.23
CA LEU A 399 34.72 -3.74 -4.97
C LEU A 399 35.29 -3.55 -6.40
N GLY A 400 34.80 -2.54 -7.15
CA GLY A 400 35.27 -2.18 -8.46
C GLY A 400 36.77 -1.79 -8.48
N GLY A 401 37.25 -1.16 -7.40
CA GLY A 401 38.66 -0.85 -7.13
C GLY A 401 39.48 -2.06 -6.65
N ARG A 402 38.93 -3.28 -6.70
CA ARG A 402 39.55 -4.54 -6.27
C ARG A 402 39.90 -4.62 -4.76
N ARG A 403 39.33 -3.74 -3.93
CA ARG A 403 39.50 -3.73 -2.47
C ARG A 403 38.36 -4.54 -1.80
N ARG A 404 38.40 -5.86 -2.05
CA ARG A 404 37.31 -6.78 -1.72
C ARG A 404 36.96 -6.81 -0.23
N ASP A 405 37.96 -6.90 0.65
CA ASP A 405 37.70 -6.97 2.11
C ASP A 405 37.14 -5.66 2.65
N GLU A 406 37.59 -4.52 2.12
CA GLU A 406 37.06 -3.20 2.41
C GLU A 406 35.60 -3.10 1.96
N ALA A 407 35.29 -3.57 0.74
CA ALA A 407 33.91 -3.61 0.22
C ALA A 407 32.98 -4.41 1.14
N ILE A 408 33.40 -5.60 1.57
CA ILE A 408 32.64 -6.45 2.48
C ILE A 408 32.43 -5.75 3.84
N ALA A 409 33.45 -5.08 4.38
CA ALA A 409 33.36 -4.37 5.66
C ALA A 409 32.34 -3.21 5.58
N ILE A 410 32.39 -2.41 4.49
CA ILE A 410 31.44 -1.31 4.27
C ILE A 410 30.01 -1.85 4.12
N LEU A 411 29.80 -2.87 3.29
CA LEU A 411 28.49 -3.46 3.05
C LEU A 411 27.91 -4.14 4.31
N ARG A 412 28.75 -4.73 5.15
CA ARG A 412 28.34 -5.28 6.45
C ARG A 412 27.81 -4.16 7.37
N THR A 413 28.52 -3.03 7.40
CA THR A 413 28.06 -1.86 8.16
C THR A 413 26.69 -1.35 7.64
N ALA A 414 26.48 -1.35 6.33
CA ALA A 414 25.21 -0.98 5.71
C ALA A 414 24.10 -1.98 6.08
N ALA A 415 24.35 -3.29 5.97
CA ALA A 415 23.42 -4.34 6.33
C ALA A 415 23.04 -4.31 7.83
N ASP A 416 24.03 -4.15 8.72
CA ASP A 416 23.80 -4.01 10.16
C ASP A 416 22.98 -2.74 10.50
N ALA A 417 23.18 -1.67 9.75
CA ALA A 417 22.38 -0.45 9.92
C ALA A 417 20.93 -0.68 9.50
N GLU A 418 20.67 -1.32 8.35
CA GLU A 418 19.32 -1.62 7.88
C GLU A 418 18.57 -2.56 8.82
N VAL A 419 19.22 -3.61 9.32
CA VAL A 419 18.58 -4.57 10.25
C VAL A 419 18.09 -3.88 11.55
N ARG A 420 18.73 -2.78 11.96
CA ARG A 420 18.28 -1.98 13.11
C ARG A 420 17.12 -1.04 12.80
N LEU A 421 16.81 -0.77 11.53
CA LEU A 421 15.63 0.00 11.17
C LEU A 421 14.35 -0.84 11.37
N PRO A 422 13.22 -0.21 11.60
CA PRO A 422 11.94 -0.88 11.50
C PRO A 422 11.79 -1.59 10.15
N ALA A 423 11.10 -2.71 10.11
CA ALA A 423 10.80 -3.38 8.85
C ALA A 423 9.97 -2.46 7.94
N PRO A 424 10.16 -2.50 6.62
CA PRO A 424 9.35 -1.71 5.70
C PRO A 424 7.88 -2.19 5.75
N LEU A 425 6.95 -1.25 5.73
CA LEU A 425 5.51 -1.55 5.67
C LEU A 425 5.00 -1.63 4.22
N GLY A 426 5.82 -1.25 3.27
CA GLY A 426 5.56 -1.27 1.84
C GLY A 426 6.77 -1.73 1.04
N LEU A 427 7.04 -1.05 -0.06
CA LEU A 427 8.19 -1.35 -0.92
C LEU A 427 9.51 -1.24 -0.14
N PRO A 428 10.52 -2.09 -0.43
CA PRO A 428 11.80 -2.04 0.28
C PRO A 428 12.45 -0.66 0.21
N GLN A 429 12.94 -0.22 1.37
CA GLN A 429 13.80 0.95 1.54
C GLN A 429 14.93 0.55 2.52
N PRO A 430 16.17 0.53 2.05
CA PRO A 430 16.72 0.90 0.71
C PRO A 430 16.10 0.17 -0.48
N VAL A 431 16.22 0.75 -1.68
CA VAL A 431 15.69 0.14 -2.94
C VAL A 431 16.21 -1.27 -3.14
N LYS A 432 17.49 -1.51 -2.86
CA LYS A 432 18.08 -2.83 -2.74
C LYS A 432 18.37 -3.09 -1.26
N PRO A 433 17.84 -4.16 -0.66
CA PRO A 433 18.20 -4.48 0.72
C PRO A 433 19.71 -4.68 0.88
N ALA A 434 20.35 -3.96 1.79
CA ALA A 434 21.80 -4.03 2.01
C ALA A 434 22.27 -5.43 2.44
N PRO A 435 21.54 -6.23 3.22
CA PRO A 435 21.89 -7.64 3.44
C PRO A 435 21.87 -8.47 2.15
N GLU A 436 20.98 -8.18 1.19
CA GLU A 436 20.97 -8.87 -0.11
C GLU A 436 22.21 -8.52 -0.92
N LEU A 437 22.57 -7.24 -1.01
CA LEU A 437 23.79 -6.81 -1.72
C LEU A 437 25.05 -7.38 -1.06
N LEU A 438 25.12 -7.39 0.27
CA LEU A 438 26.21 -8.03 1.00
C LEU A 438 26.31 -9.54 0.65
N GLY A 439 25.17 -10.24 0.62
CA GLY A 439 25.12 -11.65 0.23
C GLY A 439 25.64 -11.91 -1.17
N GLU A 440 25.29 -11.06 -2.14
CA GLU A 440 25.80 -11.13 -3.52
C GLU A 440 27.35 -10.99 -3.55
N VAL A 441 27.89 -9.97 -2.88
CA VAL A 441 29.33 -9.71 -2.85
C VAL A 441 30.08 -10.80 -2.09
N LEU A 442 29.49 -11.38 -1.03
CA LEU A 442 30.07 -12.53 -0.32
C LEU A 442 30.11 -13.80 -1.20
N LEU A 443 29.10 -14.04 -2.04
CA LEU A 443 29.16 -15.11 -3.04
C LEU A 443 30.25 -14.89 -4.07
N GLU A 444 30.39 -13.68 -4.62
CA GLU A 444 31.46 -13.29 -5.54
C GLU A 444 32.86 -13.46 -4.89
N ALA A 445 32.92 -13.31 -3.56
CA ALA A 445 34.15 -13.50 -2.77
C ALA A 445 34.45 -14.95 -2.37
N GLY A 446 33.59 -15.92 -2.74
CA GLY A 446 33.76 -17.32 -2.35
C GLY A 446 33.44 -17.59 -0.86
N ARG A 447 32.60 -16.77 -0.22
CA ARG A 447 32.20 -16.87 1.21
C ARG A 447 30.72 -17.29 1.35
N PRO A 448 30.30 -18.46 0.82
CA PRO A 448 28.88 -18.82 0.70
C PRO A 448 28.15 -19.00 2.03
N ALA A 449 28.85 -19.43 3.10
CA ALA A 449 28.23 -19.59 4.43
C ALA A 449 27.82 -18.24 5.06
N GLU A 450 28.59 -17.18 4.76
CA GLU A 450 28.25 -15.83 5.23
C GLU A 450 27.18 -15.20 4.32
N ALA A 451 27.26 -15.47 3.02
CA ALA A 451 26.25 -15.04 2.05
C ALA A 451 24.86 -15.60 2.41
N GLN A 452 24.79 -16.88 2.79
CA GLN A 452 23.53 -17.49 3.24
C GLN A 452 22.90 -16.70 4.40
N LYS A 453 23.69 -16.36 5.42
CA LYS A 453 23.20 -15.57 6.56
C LYS A 453 22.68 -14.19 6.15
N ALA A 454 23.38 -13.55 5.21
CA ALA A 454 22.99 -12.23 4.72
C ALA A 454 21.65 -12.30 3.93
N PHE A 455 21.47 -13.31 3.08
CA PHE A 455 20.18 -13.51 2.39
C PHE A 455 19.04 -13.89 3.34
N ASP A 456 19.31 -14.68 4.39
CA ASP A 456 18.31 -14.98 5.43
C ASP A 456 17.87 -13.70 6.17
N GLN A 457 18.80 -12.79 6.47
CA GLN A 457 18.50 -11.48 7.04
C GLN A 457 17.64 -10.64 6.09
N ALA A 458 17.95 -10.63 4.78
CA ALA A 458 17.16 -9.92 3.79
C ALA A 458 15.72 -10.45 3.71
N LEU A 459 15.54 -11.78 3.74
CA LEU A 459 14.23 -12.43 3.71
C LEU A 459 13.44 -12.26 5.02
N GLY A 460 14.10 -12.09 6.15
CA GLY A 460 13.46 -11.75 7.43
C GLY A 460 12.79 -10.38 7.41
N ARG A 461 13.26 -9.47 6.56
CA ARG A 461 12.71 -8.12 6.40
C ARG A 461 11.77 -7.99 5.19
N ASN A 462 12.02 -8.74 4.13
CA ASN A 462 11.30 -8.69 2.86
C ASN A 462 10.93 -10.14 2.48
N ALA A 463 9.80 -10.60 2.99
CA ALA A 463 9.38 -12.00 2.86
C ALA A 463 9.33 -12.44 1.39
N ASN A 464 9.90 -13.63 1.11
CA ASN A 464 9.85 -14.28 -0.20
C ASN A 464 10.41 -13.42 -1.38
N ARG A 465 11.31 -12.45 -1.09
CA ARG A 465 11.94 -11.62 -2.13
C ARG A 465 12.76 -12.49 -3.10
N SER A 466 12.45 -12.42 -4.39
CA SER A 466 12.92 -13.38 -5.39
C SER A 466 14.43 -13.38 -5.59
N LEU A 467 15.09 -12.23 -5.57
CA LEU A 467 16.55 -12.16 -5.69
C LEU A 467 17.26 -12.71 -4.45
N SER A 468 16.72 -12.52 -3.25
CA SER A 468 17.26 -13.13 -2.02
C SER A 468 17.07 -14.66 -2.02
N VAL A 469 15.92 -15.15 -2.49
CA VAL A 469 15.67 -16.60 -2.67
C VAL A 469 16.65 -17.20 -3.67
N LEU A 470 16.93 -16.54 -4.78
CA LEU A 470 17.96 -16.94 -5.75
C LEU A 470 19.35 -16.95 -5.11
N GLY A 471 19.66 -15.94 -4.30
CA GLY A 471 20.92 -15.85 -3.55
C GLY A 471 21.10 -17.05 -2.61
N LEU A 472 20.06 -17.45 -1.86
CA LEU A 472 20.10 -18.65 -1.02
C LEU A 472 20.31 -19.93 -1.83
N ALA A 473 19.65 -20.05 -2.99
CA ALA A 473 19.85 -21.20 -3.86
C ALA A 473 21.31 -21.33 -4.32
N ARG A 474 21.93 -20.24 -4.76
CA ARG A 474 23.32 -20.18 -5.18
C ARG A 474 24.31 -20.44 -4.04
N ALA A 475 24.03 -19.89 -2.84
CA ALA A 475 24.81 -20.15 -1.64
C ALA A 475 24.78 -21.64 -1.26
N ALA A 476 23.60 -22.27 -1.30
CA ALA A 476 23.44 -23.69 -1.03
C ALA A 476 24.18 -24.58 -2.05
N VAL A 477 24.20 -24.19 -3.36
CA VAL A 477 25.02 -24.87 -4.38
C VAL A 477 26.51 -24.79 -4.02
N ALA A 478 26.99 -23.60 -3.68
CA ALA A 478 28.41 -23.37 -3.34
C ALA A 478 28.83 -24.11 -2.06
N LEU A 479 27.90 -24.37 -1.14
CA LEU A 479 28.11 -25.14 0.09
C LEU A 479 27.97 -26.66 -0.10
N GLY A 480 27.65 -27.14 -1.31
CA GLY A 480 27.42 -28.57 -1.54
C GLY A 480 26.14 -29.09 -0.86
N GLN A 481 25.11 -28.25 -0.73
CA GLN A 481 23.83 -28.57 -0.08
C GLN A 481 22.70 -28.74 -1.13
N PRO A 482 22.69 -29.84 -1.91
CA PRO A 482 21.79 -29.97 -3.08
C PRO A 482 20.29 -29.96 -2.72
N ALA A 483 19.92 -30.50 -1.56
CA ALA A 483 18.52 -30.50 -1.13
C ALA A 483 18.02 -29.09 -0.78
N ALA A 484 18.85 -28.25 -0.13
CA ALA A 484 18.54 -26.86 0.16
C ALA A 484 18.48 -26.03 -1.14
N ALA A 485 19.46 -26.19 -2.01
CA ALA A 485 19.50 -25.54 -3.32
C ALA A 485 18.21 -25.82 -4.12
N ARG A 486 17.79 -27.10 -4.20
CA ARG A 486 16.58 -27.49 -4.90
C ARG A 486 15.34 -26.82 -4.31
N ARG A 487 15.19 -26.78 -2.99
CA ARG A 487 14.04 -26.10 -2.34
C ARG A 487 13.99 -24.60 -2.71
N HIS A 488 15.10 -23.90 -2.65
CA HIS A 488 15.13 -22.48 -2.98
C HIS A 488 14.90 -22.21 -4.47
N TYR A 489 15.44 -23.04 -5.37
CA TYR A 489 15.10 -22.92 -6.79
C TYR A 489 13.62 -23.25 -7.08
N GLN A 490 13.02 -24.21 -6.40
CA GLN A 490 11.59 -24.48 -6.51
C GLN A 490 10.75 -23.30 -6.00
N GLN A 491 11.15 -22.67 -4.91
CA GLN A 491 10.52 -21.45 -4.40
C GLN A 491 10.61 -20.32 -5.41
N LEU A 492 11.79 -20.07 -6.00
CA LEU A 492 11.96 -19.09 -7.06
C LEU A 492 11.06 -19.40 -8.27
N LEU A 493 11.03 -20.64 -8.74
CA LEU A 493 10.17 -21.06 -9.85
C LEU A 493 8.67 -20.91 -9.52
N ALA A 494 8.29 -21.03 -8.26
CA ALA A 494 6.93 -20.74 -7.82
C ALA A 494 6.60 -19.24 -7.90
N ASN A 495 7.55 -18.35 -7.61
CA ASN A 495 7.39 -16.92 -7.87
C ASN A 495 7.37 -16.65 -9.38
N PHE A 496 8.25 -17.28 -10.14
CA PHE A 496 8.51 -17.05 -11.56
C PHE A 496 7.70 -17.97 -12.49
N ASP A 497 6.54 -18.46 -12.09
CA ASP A 497 5.72 -19.40 -12.90
C ASP A 497 5.29 -18.80 -14.25
N ARG A 498 5.09 -17.47 -14.29
CA ARG A 498 4.73 -16.69 -15.48
C ARG A 498 5.76 -15.61 -15.80
N ALA A 499 7.01 -15.83 -15.40
CA ALA A 499 8.12 -14.94 -15.71
C ALA A 499 8.39 -14.87 -17.22
N ASP A 500 9.11 -13.83 -17.64
CA ASP A 500 9.61 -13.75 -19.02
C ASP A 500 10.48 -14.98 -19.33
N ALA A 501 10.22 -15.61 -20.47
CA ALA A 501 10.74 -16.95 -20.78
C ALA A 501 12.27 -17.00 -20.98
N ASP A 502 12.88 -15.87 -21.25
CA ASP A 502 14.32 -15.73 -21.58
C ASP A 502 15.19 -15.40 -20.37
N LEU A 503 14.63 -15.26 -19.17
CA LEU A 503 15.40 -14.91 -17.96
C LEU A 503 16.45 -15.98 -17.63
N PRO A 504 17.73 -15.58 -17.43
CA PRO A 504 18.80 -16.49 -17.04
C PRO A 504 18.48 -17.24 -15.73
N GLU A 505 17.88 -16.56 -14.77
CA GLU A 505 17.49 -17.10 -13.46
C GLU A 505 16.46 -18.23 -13.58
N VAL A 506 15.53 -18.12 -14.52
CA VAL A 506 14.54 -19.19 -14.80
C VAL A 506 15.22 -20.40 -15.40
N LYS A 507 16.16 -20.20 -16.35
CA LYS A 507 16.92 -21.28 -16.97
C LYS A 507 17.79 -22.00 -15.95
N GLU A 508 18.51 -21.26 -15.11
CA GLU A 508 19.32 -21.75 -14.00
C GLU A 508 18.46 -22.60 -13.03
N ALA A 509 17.35 -22.05 -12.57
CA ALA A 509 16.50 -22.71 -11.60
C ALA A 509 15.86 -24.00 -12.16
N ARG A 510 15.44 -24.01 -13.43
CA ARG A 510 14.90 -25.20 -14.09
C ARG A 510 15.95 -26.29 -14.23
N ALA A 511 17.18 -25.96 -14.64
CA ALA A 511 18.27 -26.93 -14.75
C ALA A 511 18.62 -27.57 -13.39
N ALA A 512 18.68 -26.75 -12.33
CA ALA A 512 18.96 -27.22 -10.97
C ALA A 512 17.81 -28.07 -10.39
N ALA A 513 16.56 -27.72 -10.68
CA ALA A 513 15.39 -28.48 -10.22
C ALA A 513 15.28 -29.88 -10.87
N GLN A 514 15.75 -30.02 -12.12
CA GLN A 514 15.74 -31.28 -12.88
C GLN A 514 16.89 -32.23 -12.52
N GLY A 515 17.80 -31.84 -11.63
CA GLY A 515 18.88 -32.71 -11.16
C GLY A 515 20.09 -32.82 -12.10
N SER A 516 20.17 -31.99 -13.16
CA SER A 516 21.40 -31.87 -13.98
C SER A 516 22.43 -31.05 -13.22
N PRO A 517 23.67 -31.54 -12.99
CA PRO A 517 24.71 -30.70 -12.40
C PRO A 517 25.06 -29.60 -13.40
N GLY A 518 24.60 -28.38 -13.10
CA GLY A 518 24.93 -27.22 -13.89
C GLY A 518 26.42 -27.09 -14.05
N ARG A 519 26.92 -26.97 -15.30
CA ARG A 519 28.28 -26.54 -15.57
C ARG A 519 28.49 -25.21 -14.86
N ARG A 520 29.56 -25.13 -14.05
CA ARG A 520 30.00 -23.86 -13.43
C ARG A 520 30.18 -22.82 -14.52
N PRO A 521 29.69 -21.58 -14.36
CA PRO A 521 30.05 -20.48 -15.24
C PRO A 521 31.50 -20.08 -15.08
#